data_3b14022a382f16cfa189257c645d89fc
#
_entry.id   3b14022a382f16cfa189257c645d89fc
#
_cell.length_a   1.000
_cell.length_b   1.000
_cell.length_c   1.000
_cell.angle_alpha   90.00
_cell.angle_beta   90.00
_cell.angle_gamma   90.00
#
_symmetry.space_group_name_H-M   'P 1'
#
loop_
_entity.id
_entity.type
_entity.pdbx_description
1 polymer ?
#
loop_
_entity_poly.entity_id
_entity_poly.type
_entity_poly.pdbx_seq_one_letter_code
_entity_poly.pdbx_strand_id
1 'polypeptide(L)'
;MKKSIFIFLAILLCVSLGVSYAKEEKTKIILLISEQNITGPQRAWWASEVDLSTIEATVAKKLLEAGYEILEPSNITKVIKQNKAFRLVDISEEKSVKLGNLAKADYVVLGKAVASSGSKVPQSSMVSCFANVTARLIRVKDGKVIAYLDASGNSAHMDVITGGREALANSGDDLVMKLIDALKNEGGK
;
A
#
# COMPACT_ATOMS: atom_id res chain seq x y z
N MET A 1 -24.12 -59.12 1.46
CA MET A 1 -24.11 -58.01 0.49
C MET A 1 -24.70 -56.68 1.02
N LYS A 2 -25.78 -56.65 1.79
CA LYS A 2 -26.39 -55.39 2.30
C LYS A 2 -25.49 -54.61 3.29
N LYS A 3 -24.69 -55.28 4.13
CA LYS A 3 -23.78 -54.64 5.10
C LYS A 3 -22.57 -53.93 4.45
N SER A 4 -22.03 -54.45 3.33
CA SER A 4 -20.93 -53.85 2.59
C SER A 4 -21.33 -52.52 1.90
N ILE A 5 -22.55 -52.42 1.45
CA ILE A 5 -23.07 -51.21 0.78
C ILE A 5 -23.23 -50.06 1.78
N PHE A 6 -23.62 -50.35 3.02
CA PHE A 6 -23.77 -49.34 4.08
C PHE A 6 -22.41 -48.75 4.53
N ILE A 7 -21.37 -49.58 4.56
CA ILE A 7 -20.02 -49.13 4.91
C ILE A 7 -19.47 -48.23 3.79
N PHE A 8 -19.68 -48.59 2.52
CA PHE A 8 -19.23 -47.75 1.39
C PHE A 8 -19.96 -46.43 1.32
N LEU A 9 -21.25 -46.39 1.66
CA LEU A 9 -22.06 -45.16 1.69
C LEU A 9 -21.64 -44.24 2.85
N ALA A 10 -21.27 -44.80 4.01
CA ALA A 10 -20.75 -44.03 5.15
C ALA A 10 -19.38 -43.40 4.89
N ILE A 11 -18.50 -44.13 4.20
CA ILE A 11 -17.17 -43.60 3.80
C ILE A 11 -17.33 -42.48 2.76
N LEU A 12 -18.22 -42.60 1.80
CA LEU A 12 -18.50 -41.57 0.80
C LEU A 12 -19.08 -40.29 1.42
N LEU A 13 -19.89 -40.42 2.48
CA LEU A 13 -20.47 -39.28 3.21
C LEU A 13 -19.44 -38.56 4.06
N CYS A 14 -18.44 -39.25 4.62
CA CYS A 14 -17.36 -38.64 5.38
C CYS A 14 -16.36 -37.83 4.52
N VAL A 15 -16.16 -38.21 3.27
CA VAL A 15 -15.27 -37.51 2.34
C VAL A 15 -15.90 -36.18 1.86
N SER A 16 -17.21 -36.07 1.83
CA SER A 16 -17.92 -34.84 1.40
C SER A 16 -17.97 -33.73 2.46
N LEU A 17 -17.65 -34.01 3.71
CA LEU A 17 -17.71 -33.04 4.82
C LEU A 17 -16.36 -32.33 5.12
N GLY A 18 -15.29 -32.63 4.38
CA GLY A 18 -13.93 -32.20 4.68
C GLY A 18 -13.37 -31.03 3.85
N VAL A 19 -14.11 -30.54 2.85
CA VAL A 19 -13.64 -29.38 2.08
C VAL A 19 -14.25 -28.10 2.62
N SER A 20 -13.87 -27.73 3.84
CA SER A 20 -14.02 -26.36 4.30
C SER A 20 -13.01 -25.53 3.51
N TYR A 21 -13.45 -24.86 2.46
CA TYR A 21 -12.67 -23.78 1.85
C TYR A 21 -12.53 -22.69 2.90
N ALA A 22 -11.46 -22.75 3.68
CA ALA A 22 -11.03 -21.60 4.46
C ALA A 22 -10.79 -20.48 3.44
N LYS A 23 -11.70 -19.52 3.37
CA LYS A 23 -11.52 -18.30 2.59
C LYS A 23 -10.24 -17.66 3.13
N GLU A 24 -9.17 -17.74 2.36
CA GLU A 24 -7.90 -17.14 2.71
C GLU A 24 -8.14 -15.65 2.95
N GLU A 25 -8.08 -15.24 4.21
CA GLU A 25 -8.33 -13.85 4.58
C GLU A 25 -7.15 -13.03 4.08
N LYS A 26 -7.40 -12.19 3.07
CA LYS A 26 -6.36 -11.36 2.46
C LYS A 26 -5.81 -10.37 3.48
N THR A 27 -4.51 -10.23 3.51
CA THR A 27 -3.82 -9.23 4.34
C THR A 27 -4.24 -7.83 3.94
N LYS A 28 -4.74 -7.05 4.90
CA LYS A 28 -5.29 -5.70 4.71
C LYS A 28 -4.26 -4.63 4.99
N ILE A 29 -4.03 -3.76 4.02
CA ILE A 29 -3.00 -2.72 4.09
C ILE A 29 -3.63 -1.34 3.92
N ILE A 30 -3.19 -0.39 4.73
CA ILE A 30 -3.45 1.04 4.56
C ILE A 30 -2.20 1.71 4.01
N LEU A 31 -2.37 2.55 2.99
CA LEU A 31 -1.32 3.42 2.48
C LEU A 31 -1.52 4.84 3.01
N LEU A 32 -0.48 5.43 3.59
CA LEU A 32 -0.44 6.79 4.10
C LEU A 32 0.87 7.43 3.62
N ILE A 33 0.95 7.76 2.33
CA ILE A 33 2.14 8.31 1.71
C ILE A 33 1.84 9.76 1.27
N SER A 34 2.47 10.72 1.94
CA SER A 34 2.40 12.11 1.50
C SER A 34 3.25 12.32 0.27
N GLU A 35 2.71 13.02 -0.73
CA GLU A 35 3.38 13.28 -2.00
C GLU A 35 3.66 14.77 -2.19
N GLN A 36 4.85 15.09 -2.65
CA GLN A 36 5.22 16.41 -3.13
C GLN A 36 5.75 16.29 -4.55
N ASN A 37 5.04 16.86 -5.51
CA ASN A 37 5.51 16.98 -6.89
C ASN A 37 6.39 18.24 -7.04
N ILE A 38 7.05 18.41 -8.20
CA ILE A 38 7.96 19.51 -8.53
C ILE A 38 7.30 20.89 -8.34
N THR A 39 6.00 21.02 -8.58
CA THR A 39 5.23 22.26 -8.39
C THR A 39 4.85 22.57 -6.95
N GLY A 40 5.29 21.77 -6.00
CA GLY A 40 5.01 21.95 -4.58
C GLY A 40 4.21 20.80 -3.96
N PRO A 41 3.84 20.92 -2.67
CA PRO A 41 3.19 19.87 -1.93
C PRO A 41 1.82 19.56 -2.53
N GLN A 42 1.61 18.30 -2.88
CA GLN A 42 0.29 17.76 -3.15
C GLN A 42 -0.32 17.39 -1.79
N ARG A 43 -1.59 17.72 -1.58
CA ARG A 43 -2.26 17.30 -0.36
C ARG A 43 -2.39 15.78 -0.36
N ALA A 44 -1.97 15.17 0.73
CA ALA A 44 -2.27 13.77 0.96
C ALA A 44 -3.79 13.54 0.94
N TRP A 45 -4.27 12.46 0.35
CA TRP A 45 -5.70 12.19 0.17
C TRP A 45 -6.50 12.21 1.49
N TRP A 46 -5.88 11.82 2.61
CA TRP A 46 -6.52 11.89 3.93
C TRP A 46 -6.73 13.32 4.47
N ALA A 47 -6.07 14.31 3.88
CA ALA A 47 -6.23 15.73 4.20
C ALA A 47 -7.20 16.45 3.25
N SER A 48 -7.55 15.83 2.11
CA SER A 48 -8.55 16.32 1.16
C SER A 48 -9.44 15.14 0.74
N GLU A 49 -10.68 15.36 0.41
CA GLU A 49 -11.60 14.30 -0.05
C GLU A 49 -11.29 13.80 -1.48
N VAL A 50 -10.10 14.07 -2.00
CA VAL A 50 -9.72 13.87 -3.40
C VAL A 50 -8.63 12.81 -3.49
N ASP A 51 -8.71 12.00 -4.50
CA ASP A 51 -7.84 10.98 -5.12
C ASP A 51 -6.53 10.57 -4.43
N LEU A 52 -6.20 9.30 -4.56
CA LEU A 52 -4.88 8.74 -4.23
C LEU A 52 -3.77 9.56 -4.93
N SER A 53 -2.68 9.80 -4.23
CA SER A 53 -1.46 10.34 -4.84
C SER A 53 -0.92 9.39 -5.93
N THR A 54 -0.08 9.88 -6.83
CA THR A 54 0.51 9.08 -7.92
C THR A 54 1.18 7.83 -7.38
N ILE A 55 1.95 7.98 -6.30
CA ILE A 55 2.66 6.86 -5.68
C ILE A 55 1.71 5.89 -4.99
N GLU A 56 0.71 6.37 -4.25
CA GLU A 56 -0.26 5.51 -3.60
C GLU A 56 -1.05 4.70 -4.61
N ALA A 57 -1.48 5.33 -5.72
CA ALA A 57 -2.19 4.65 -6.80
C ALA A 57 -1.34 3.54 -7.45
N THR A 58 -0.04 3.82 -7.70
CA THR A 58 0.90 2.85 -8.27
C THR A 58 1.12 1.68 -7.31
N VAL A 59 1.39 1.97 -6.03
CA VAL A 59 1.63 0.96 -5.00
C VAL A 59 0.37 0.12 -4.75
N ALA A 60 -0.81 0.78 -4.63
CA ALA A 60 -2.08 0.09 -4.42
C ALA A 60 -2.39 -0.91 -5.54
N LYS A 61 -2.25 -0.48 -6.80
CA LYS A 61 -2.47 -1.35 -7.97
C LYS A 61 -1.63 -2.62 -7.89
N LYS A 62 -0.33 -2.51 -7.67
CA LYS A 62 0.58 -3.66 -7.64
C LYS A 62 0.41 -4.55 -6.41
N LEU A 63 0.06 -3.99 -5.24
CA LEU A 63 -0.27 -4.78 -4.07
C LEU A 63 -1.57 -5.59 -4.27
N LEU A 64 -2.58 -5.00 -4.94
CA LEU A 64 -3.80 -5.71 -5.32
C LEU A 64 -3.50 -6.87 -6.29
N GLU A 65 -2.64 -6.64 -7.30
CA GLU A 65 -2.18 -7.67 -8.23
C GLU A 65 -1.41 -8.80 -7.51
N ALA A 66 -0.69 -8.47 -6.45
CA ALA A 66 0.02 -9.43 -5.59
C ALA A 66 -0.88 -10.16 -4.57
N GLY A 67 -2.19 -9.88 -4.56
CA GLY A 67 -3.18 -10.59 -3.74
C GLY A 67 -3.50 -9.94 -2.39
N TYR A 68 -2.90 -8.80 -2.06
CA TYR A 68 -3.22 -8.02 -0.86
C TYR A 68 -4.55 -7.27 -1.01
N GLU A 69 -5.17 -6.89 0.11
CA GLU A 69 -6.35 -6.03 0.14
C GLU A 69 -5.94 -4.62 0.56
N ILE A 70 -6.21 -3.62 -0.27
CA ILE A 70 -5.98 -2.22 0.07
C ILE A 70 -7.28 -1.64 0.61
N LEU A 71 -7.22 -1.08 1.81
CA LEU A 71 -8.39 -0.44 2.42
C LEU A 71 -8.69 0.88 1.72
N GLU A 72 -9.91 0.99 1.23
CA GLU A 72 -10.40 2.13 0.47
C GLU A 72 -10.30 3.45 1.24
N PRO A 73 -9.84 4.54 0.61
CA PRO A 73 -9.77 5.86 1.22
C PRO A 73 -11.09 6.32 1.84
N SER A 74 -12.22 5.98 1.23
CA SER A 74 -13.57 6.31 1.70
C SER A 74 -13.87 5.72 3.09
N ASN A 75 -13.42 4.50 3.34
CA ASN A 75 -13.59 3.84 4.64
C ASN A 75 -12.72 4.48 5.71
N ILE A 76 -11.49 4.83 5.35
CA ILE A 76 -10.54 5.50 6.23
C ILE A 76 -10.99 6.93 6.52
N THR A 77 -11.51 7.65 5.54
CA THR A 77 -12.07 9.00 5.70
C THR A 77 -13.23 9.02 6.71
N LYS A 78 -14.12 8.02 6.69
CA LYS A 78 -15.18 7.88 7.70
C LYS A 78 -14.60 7.76 9.11
N VAL A 79 -13.59 6.93 9.29
CA VAL A 79 -12.90 6.73 10.57
C VAL A 79 -12.23 8.04 11.03
N ILE A 80 -11.56 8.74 10.12
CA ILE A 80 -10.92 10.04 10.39
C ILE A 80 -11.96 11.10 10.80
N LYS A 81 -13.07 11.22 10.06
CA LYS A 81 -14.14 12.18 10.37
C LYS A 81 -14.78 11.92 11.74
N GLN A 82 -14.95 10.67 12.13
CA GLN A 82 -15.51 10.29 13.42
C GLN A 82 -14.55 10.56 14.58
N ASN A 83 -13.26 10.60 14.34
CA ASN A 83 -12.23 10.77 15.35
C ASN A 83 -11.53 12.12 15.18
N LYS A 84 -11.97 13.16 15.91
CA LYS A 84 -11.41 14.53 15.86
C LYS A 84 -9.88 14.60 16.07
N ALA A 85 -9.28 13.55 16.63
CA ALA A 85 -7.83 13.45 16.87
C ALA A 85 -6.98 13.31 15.57
N PHE A 86 -7.59 12.94 14.45
CA PHE A 86 -6.90 12.73 13.17
C PHE A 86 -6.89 13.96 12.25
N ARG A 87 -7.14 15.15 12.76
CA ARG A 87 -7.05 16.40 11.97
C ARG A 87 -5.61 16.78 11.69
N LEU A 88 -4.86 16.00 10.87
CA LEU A 88 -3.43 16.29 10.80
C LEU A 88 -2.83 16.16 9.41
N VAL A 89 -2.06 17.17 9.10
CA VAL A 89 -1.13 17.25 7.98
C VAL A 89 0.03 16.25 8.15
N ASP A 90 0.39 15.92 9.41
CA ASP A 90 1.41 14.93 9.76
C ASP A 90 0.81 13.84 10.65
N ILE A 91 0.74 12.62 10.11
CA ILE A 91 0.34 11.44 10.86
C ILE A 91 1.60 10.84 11.52
N SER A 92 1.64 10.85 12.87
CA SER A 92 2.68 10.16 13.61
C SER A 92 2.49 8.64 13.54
N GLU A 93 3.55 7.89 13.86
CA GLU A 93 3.53 6.44 13.91
C GLU A 93 2.41 5.89 14.83
N GLU A 94 2.29 6.44 16.04
CA GLU A 94 1.24 6.08 16.99
C GLU A 94 -0.17 6.31 16.44
N LYS A 95 -0.39 7.43 15.74
CA LYS A 95 -1.67 7.74 15.11
C LYS A 95 -1.97 6.83 13.93
N SER A 96 -0.96 6.44 13.16
CA SER A 96 -1.12 5.51 12.04
C SER A 96 -1.52 4.11 12.52
N VAL A 97 -0.94 3.62 13.63
CA VAL A 97 -1.34 2.38 14.30
C VAL A 97 -2.77 2.46 14.81
N LYS A 98 -3.14 3.55 15.49
CA LYS A 98 -4.51 3.76 15.96
C LYS A 98 -5.52 3.78 14.82
N LEU A 99 -5.19 4.42 13.70
CA LEU A 99 -6.02 4.42 12.49
C LEU A 99 -6.14 3.01 11.91
N GLY A 100 -5.04 2.28 11.85
CA GLY A 100 -4.99 0.89 11.41
C GLY A 100 -5.93 -0.01 12.21
N ASN A 101 -5.89 0.09 13.54
CA ASN A 101 -6.78 -0.65 14.44
C ASN A 101 -8.26 -0.31 14.19
N LEU A 102 -8.60 0.98 14.06
CA LEU A 102 -9.97 1.42 13.82
C LEU A 102 -10.50 0.97 12.45
N ALA A 103 -9.63 0.90 11.44
CA ALA A 103 -9.96 0.44 10.10
C ALA A 103 -9.83 -1.08 9.92
N LYS A 104 -9.39 -1.81 10.96
CA LYS A 104 -9.13 -3.26 10.94
C LYS A 104 -8.12 -3.66 9.86
N ALA A 105 -7.05 -2.90 9.73
CA ALA A 105 -5.90 -3.22 8.89
C ALA A 105 -4.91 -4.12 9.63
N ASP A 106 -4.17 -4.91 8.87
CA ASP A 106 -3.05 -5.70 9.40
C ASP A 106 -1.76 -4.89 9.40
N TYR A 107 -1.57 -4.08 8.37
CA TYR A 107 -0.39 -3.23 8.18
C TYR A 107 -0.75 -1.81 7.77
N VAL A 108 0.13 -0.88 8.11
CA VAL A 108 0.12 0.50 7.64
C VAL A 108 1.46 0.80 6.98
N VAL A 109 1.42 1.35 5.78
CA VAL A 109 2.59 1.94 5.11
C VAL A 109 2.55 3.44 5.33
N LEU A 110 3.45 3.96 6.14
CA LEU A 110 3.58 5.38 6.43
C LEU A 110 4.80 5.94 5.74
N GLY A 111 4.66 6.93 4.87
CA GLY A 111 5.78 7.43 4.09
C GLY A 111 5.64 8.83 3.55
N LYS A 112 6.71 9.26 2.89
CA LYS A 112 6.80 10.54 2.17
C LYS A 112 7.51 10.34 0.84
N ALA A 113 6.94 10.90 -0.21
CA ALA A 113 7.49 10.91 -1.56
C ALA A 113 7.74 12.36 -2.02
N VAL A 114 8.89 12.62 -2.61
CA VAL A 114 9.25 13.94 -3.10
C VAL A 114 9.84 13.82 -4.50
N ALA A 115 9.25 14.55 -5.46
CA ALA A 115 9.82 14.71 -6.79
C ALA A 115 10.60 16.02 -6.91
N SER A 116 11.66 16.01 -7.71
CA SER A 116 12.50 17.16 -8.02
C SER A 116 12.93 17.14 -9.50
N SER A 117 13.17 18.32 -10.06
CA SER A 117 13.76 18.46 -11.39
C SER A 117 15.28 18.54 -11.30
N GLY A 118 15.95 17.91 -12.24
CA GLY A 118 17.39 18.02 -12.44
C GLY A 118 17.74 18.94 -13.62
N SER A 119 18.85 18.67 -14.28
CA SER A 119 19.32 19.41 -15.44
C SER A 119 18.62 18.97 -16.74
N LYS A 120 18.76 19.81 -17.77
CA LYS A 120 18.38 19.41 -19.13
C LYS A 120 19.22 18.24 -19.60
N VAL A 121 18.57 17.30 -20.27
CA VAL A 121 19.26 16.19 -20.92
C VAL A 121 20.06 16.75 -22.10
N PRO A 122 21.38 16.45 -22.22
CA PRO A 122 22.20 16.93 -23.31
C PRO A 122 21.58 16.63 -24.68
N GLN A 123 21.65 17.59 -25.59
CA GLN A 123 21.12 17.48 -26.98
C GLN A 123 19.61 17.17 -27.06
N SER A 124 18.85 17.50 -26.04
CA SER A 124 17.41 17.29 -25.94
C SER A 124 16.72 18.51 -25.34
N SER A 125 15.39 18.64 -25.59
CA SER A 125 14.53 19.58 -24.88
C SER A 125 13.99 19.04 -23.56
N MET A 126 14.35 17.81 -23.18
CA MET A 126 13.87 17.16 -21.98
C MET A 126 14.63 17.63 -20.72
N VAL A 127 13.94 17.58 -19.59
CA VAL A 127 14.49 17.79 -18.26
C VAL A 127 14.46 16.49 -17.50
N SER A 128 15.55 16.14 -16.85
CA SER A 128 15.61 14.99 -15.93
C SER A 128 14.73 15.26 -14.71
N CYS A 129 13.94 14.28 -14.31
CA CYS A 129 13.13 14.33 -13.10
C CYS A 129 13.47 13.14 -12.22
N PHE A 130 13.47 13.36 -10.90
CA PHE A 130 13.81 12.36 -9.91
C PHE A 130 12.71 12.31 -8.84
N ALA A 131 12.49 11.16 -8.26
CA ALA A 131 11.65 11.01 -7.07
C ALA A 131 12.34 10.13 -6.05
N ASN A 132 12.21 10.49 -4.78
CA ASN A 132 12.66 9.67 -3.66
C ASN A 132 11.50 9.45 -2.71
N VAL A 133 11.44 8.23 -2.17
CA VAL A 133 10.42 7.81 -1.22
C VAL A 133 11.11 7.22 -0.01
N THR A 134 10.68 7.65 1.17
CA THR A 134 11.00 6.99 2.43
C THR A 134 9.72 6.49 3.05
N ALA A 135 9.67 5.23 3.45
CA ALA A 135 8.48 4.64 4.03
C ALA A 135 8.82 3.67 5.17
N ARG A 136 7.85 3.44 6.04
CA ARG A 136 7.89 2.43 7.10
C ARG A 136 6.71 1.49 6.94
N LEU A 137 6.98 0.21 7.00
CA LEU A 137 5.94 -0.82 7.11
C LEU A 137 5.72 -1.10 8.59
N ILE A 138 4.53 -0.84 9.08
CA ILE A 138 4.15 -0.95 10.50
C ILE A 138 3.09 -2.02 10.64
N ARG A 139 3.32 -3.00 11.51
CA ARG A 139 2.31 -3.99 11.87
C ARG A 139 1.35 -3.40 12.90
N VAL A 140 0.06 -3.42 12.60
CA VAL A 140 -0.98 -2.75 13.42
C VAL A 140 -1.15 -3.43 14.77
N LYS A 141 -1.08 -4.77 14.81
CA LYS A 141 -1.33 -5.60 16.01
C LYS A 141 -0.51 -5.17 17.24
N ASP A 142 0.73 -4.79 17.03
CA ASP A 142 1.67 -4.46 18.12
C ASP A 142 2.41 -3.14 17.91
N GLY A 143 2.13 -2.42 16.82
CA GLY A 143 2.78 -1.16 16.48
C GLY A 143 4.24 -1.30 16.06
N LYS A 144 4.71 -2.52 15.78
CA LYS A 144 6.12 -2.76 15.44
C LYS A 144 6.41 -2.31 14.02
N VAL A 145 7.49 -1.54 13.85
CA VAL A 145 8.06 -1.26 12.52
C VAL A 145 8.73 -2.53 12.01
N ILE A 146 8.23 -3.06 10.91
CA ILE A 146 8.72 -4.29 10.27
C ILE A 146 9.89 -3.98 9.33
N ALA A 147 9.79 -2.88 8.60
CA ALA A 147 10.82 -2.45 7.65
C ALA A 147 10.84 -0.93 7.50
N TYR A 148 12.04 -0.40 7.30
CA TYR A 148 12.30 0.94 6.75
C TYR A 148 12.66 0.76 5.28
N LEU A 149 11.99 1.50 4.41
CA LEU A 149 12.08 1.32 2.97
C LEU A 149 12.40 2.66 2.31
N ASP A 150 13.42 2.65 1.47
CA ASP A 150 13.79 3.76 0.61
C ASP A 150 13.64 3.31 -0.83
N ALA A 151 13.00 4.13 -1.66
CA ALA A 151 12.79 3.85 -3.06
C ALA A 151 13.06 5.10 -3.90
N SER A 152 13.48 4.91 -5.15
CA SER A 152 13.77 6.00 -6.06
C SER A 152 13.24 5.72 -7.45
N GLY A 153 12.92 6.80 -8.17
CA GLY A 153 12.50 6.75 -9.56
C GLY A 153 13.05 7.93 -10.33
N ASN A 154 13.19 7.77 -11.62
CA ASN A 154 13.61 8.82 -12.52
C ASN A 154 12.78 8.81 -13.80
N SER A 155 12.76 9.94 -14.49
CA SER A 155 12.20 10.11 -15.82
C SER A 155 12.90 11.23 -16.56
N ALA A 156 12.64 11.38 -17.84
CA ALA A 156 13.03 12.54 -18.62
C ALA A 156 11.85 12.98 -19.48
N HIS A 157 11.39 14.21 -19.31
CA HIS A 157 10.22 14.73 -20.01
C HIS A 157 10.38 16.20 -20.37
N MET A 158 9.70 16.63 -21.43
CA MET A 158 9.69 18.05 -21.85
C MET A 158 8.92 18.92 -20.84
N ASP A 159 7.85 18.39 -20.26
CA ASP A 159 7.09 19.00 -19.17
C ASP A 159 7.52 18.43 -17.81
N VAL A 160 8.03 19.29 -16.95
CA VAL A 160 8.58 18.89 -15.65
C VAL A 160 7.51 18.32 -14.68
N ILE A 161 6.25 18.74 -14.83
CA ILE A 161 5.16 18.24 -13.97
C ILE A 161 4.85 16.79 -14.33
N THR A 162 4.76 16.50 -15.63
CA THR A 162 4.58 15.14 -16.15
C THR A 162 5.76 14.27 -15.79
N GLY A 163 6.99 14.77 -16.01
CA GLY A 163 8.20 14.05 -15.64
C GLY A 163 8.27 13.75 -14.14
N GLY A 164 7.85 14.69 -13.29
CA GLY A 164 7.76 14.47 -11.85
C GLY A 164 6.78 13.35 -11.47
N ARG A 165 5.61 13.27 -12.15
CA ARG A 165 4.64 12.17 -11.95
C ARG A 165 5.20 10.83 -12.39
N GLU A 166 5.87 10.78 -13.53
CA GLU A 166 6.50 9.56 -14.02
C GLU A 166 7.59 9.08 -13.06
N ALA A 167 8.43 9.99 -12.56
CA ALA A 167 9.44 9.67 -11.57
C ALA A 167 8.82 9.14 -10.27
N LEU A 168 7.71 9.74 -9.81
CA LEU A 168 6.95 9.25 -8.65
C LEU A 168 6.35 7.87 -8.90
N ALA A 169 5.79 7.61 -10.07
CA ALA A 169 5.27 6.29 -10.43
C ALA A 169 6.39 5.24 -10.43
N ASN A 170 7.53 5.55 -11.05
CA ASN A 170 8.71 4.66 -11.08
C ASN A 170 9.26 4.39 -9.67
N SER A 171 9.23 5.39 -8.78
CA SER A 171 9.63 5.19 -7.38
C SER A 171 8.62 4.34 -6.62
N GLY A 172 7.32 4.42 -6.97
CA GLY A 172 6.28 3.53 -6.45
C GLY A 172 6.50 2.08 -6.86
N ASP A 173 6.97 1.84 -8.08
CA ASP A 173 7.32 0.52 -8.57
C ASP A 173 8.49 -0.10 -7.80
N ASP A 174 9.51 0.67 -7.48
CA ASP A 174 10.63 0.23 -6.63
C ASP A 174 10.17 -0.02 -5.19
N LEU A 175 9.33 0.88 -4.64
CA LEU A 175 8.80 0.74 -3.29
C LEU A 175 7.98 -0.53 -3.11
N VAL A 176 7.09 -0.84 -4.06
CA VAL A 176 6.19 -1.99 -3.93
C VAL A 176 6.93 -3.32 -3.97
N MET A 177 8.00 -3.44 -4.75
CA MET A 177 8.85 -4.64 -4.73
C MET A 177 9.42 -4.89 -3.35
N LYS A 178 9.98 -3.85 -2.74
CA LYS A 178 10.54 -3.91 -1.37
C LYS A 178 9.49 -4.17 -0.29
N LEU A 179 8.28 -3.61 -0.46
CA LEU A 179 7.13 -3.88 0.42
C LEU A 179 6.71 -5.34 0.37
N ILE A 180 6.56 -5.91 -0.83
CA ILE A 180 6.16 -7.31 -1.01
C ILE A 180 7.19 -8.24 -0.38
N ASP A 181 8.48 -7.96 -0.57
CA ASP A 181 9.55 -8.77 0.03
C ASP A 181 9.52 -8.68 1.56
N ALA A 182 9.30 -7.49 2.13
CA ALA A 182 9.18 -7.31 3.57
C ALA A 182 7.96 -8.06 4.15
N LEU A 183 6.80 -8.01 3.45
CA LEU A 183 5.58 -8.71 3.85
C LEU A 183 5.74 -10.23 3.79
N LYS A 184 6.38 -10.77 2.75
CA LYS A 184 6.67 -12.21 2.62
C LYS A 184 7.60 -12.71 3.73
N ASN A 185 8.64 -11.95 4.03
CA ASN A 185 9.60 -12.29 5.10
C ASN A 185 8.96 -12.27 6.48
N GLU A 186 7.92 -11.48 6.68
CA GLU A 186 7.15 -11.41 7.92
C GLU A 186 6.16 -12.58 8.04
N GLY A 187 5.47 -12.94 6.95
CA GLY A 187 4.51 -14.04 6.93
C GLY A 187 5.15 -15.44 6.98
N GLY A 188 6.46 -15.56 6.76
CA GLY A 188 7.21 -16.81 6.82
C GLY A 188 7.78 -17.13 8.21
N LYS A 189 7.48 -16.31 9.22
CA LYS A 189 7.84 -16.52 10.63
C LYS A 189 6.63 -16.95 11.43
#